data_cf94255ef78c3be2a5ba369ef73f3ae6
#
_entry.id   cf94255ef78c3be2a5ba369ef73f3ae6
#
_cell.length_a   1.000
_cell.length_b   1.000
_cell.length_c   1.000
_cell.angle_alpha   90.00
_cell.angle_beta   90.00
_cell.angle_gamma   90.00
#
_symmetry.space_group_name_H-M   'P 1'
#
loop_
_entity.id
_entity.type
_entity.pdbx_description
1 polymer ?
#
loop_
_entity_poly.entity_id
_entity_poly.type
_entity_poly.pdbx_seq_one_letter_code
_entity_poly.pdbx_strand_id
1 'polypeptide(L)'
;MADVQPLQGIRYNSEVVGDLSQIICPPYDVISEQAQATYYARNPYNIIRLELGMDDKDDTSLNNRYTRAAATFATWRLNSILQQETTPCYYLYQQQFAHDSKMYTRTSLLARVRLEPWATHIVLPHEHTLAKPKDDRLKLFRACVTNLSPIMSLYEDPQGRLRKLLSPYAETAEVQITDEMNELHRLHRIVDEKQIALIQNFFIERQLYIADGHHRYETALNYREEVLAMHRKLDPKDAANFVLMALIDIDDPGMLVLPTHRLLFGMDQEAFQKLTSQHLAQYFTVYELEGAEASYDALLEKLALLGESQPSFALSTAQQTWLLSLNDTGKSRMRE
;
A
#
# COMPACT_ATOMS: atom_id res chain seq x y z
N MET A 1 -9.05 2.82 19.62
CA MET A 1 -7.67 3.28 19.88
C MET A 1 -6.73 2.26 19.28
N ALA A 2 -5.82 2.69 18.43
CA ALA A 2 -4.95 1.76 17.70
C ALA A 2 -3.87 1.18 18.62
N ASP A 3 -3.77 -0.14 18.65
CA ASP A 3 -2.71 -0.86 19.36
C ASP A 3 -1.57 -1.15 18.38
N VAL A 4 -0.56 -0.28 18.40
CA VAL A 4 0.60 -0.29 17.52
C VAL A 4 1.81 -0.78 18.32
N GLN A 5 2.36 -1.94 17.94
CA GLN A 5 3.39 -2.65 18.69
C GLN A 5 4.68 -2.81 17.88
N PRO A 6 5.85 -2.84 18.55
CA PRO A 6 7.09 -3.22 17.89
C PRO A 6 7.02 -4.69 17.44
N LEU A 7 7.80 -5.04 16.43
CA LEU A 7 7.82 -6.39 15.86
C LEU A 7 9.23 -6.97 15.85
N GLN A 8 9.32 -8.30 15.90
CA GLN A 8 10.55 -9.02 15.58
C GLN A 8 10.54 -9.31 14.07
N GLY A 9 10.94 -8.31 13.28
CA GLY A 9 10.93 -8.38 11.83
C GLY A 9 11.84 -9.49 11.30
N ILE A 10 11.48 -10.05 10.15
CA ILE A 10 12.32 -10.99 9.42
C ILE A 10 12.93 -10.23 8.25
N ARG A 11 14.25 -10.17 8.20
CA ARG A 11 15.00 -9.42 7.20
C ARG A 11 16.00 -10.30 6.47
N TYR A 12 16.37 -9.88 5.28
CA TYR A 12 17.49 -10.50 4.57
C TYR A 12 18.80 -10.28 5.32
N ASN A 13 19.62 -11.33 5.30
CA ASN A 13 21.01 -11.25 5.74
C ASN A 13 21.89 -10.78 4.58
N SER A 14 22.30 -9.53 4.61
CA SER A 14 23.11 -8.93 3.54
C SER A 14 24.47 -9.62 3.34
N GLU A 15 25.02 -10.24 4.40
CA GLU A 15 26.27 -11.00 4.29
C GLU A 15 26.12 -12.25 3.43
N VAL A 16 24.90 -12.81 3.35
CA VAL A 16 24.60 -14.02 2.58
C VAL A 16 24.10 -13.69 1.18
N VAL A 17 23.17 -12.72 1.07
CA VAL A 17 22.51 -12.41 -0.20
C VAL A 17 23.27 -11.38 -1.04
N GLY A 18 24.20 -10.63 -0.44
CA GLY A 18 24.98 -9.59 -1.12
C GLY A 18 24.13 -8.33 -1.38
N ASP A 19 24.04 -7.95 -2.64
CA ASP A 19 23.34 -6.72 -3.07
C ASP A 19 21.83 -6.83 -2.89
N LEU A 20 21.30 -6.10 -1.91
CA LEU A 20 19.88 -6.07 -1.58
C LEU A 20 19.01 -5.48 -2.71
N SER A 21 19.55 -4.66 -3.60
CA SER A 21 18.81 -4.10 -4.73
C SER A 21 18.33 -5.17 -5.72
N GLN A 22 19.01 -6.32 -5.77
CA GLN A 22 18.71 -7.42 -6.67
C GLN A 22 17.59 -8.34 -6.16
N ILE A 23 17.22 -8.22 -4.88
CA ILE A 23 16.29 -9.16 -4.22
C ILE A 23 14.93 -8.56 -3.92
N ILE A 24 14.73 -7.29 -4.21
CA ILE A 24 13.46 -6.58 -4.07
C ILE A 24 12.66 -6.60 -5.37
N CYS A 25 11.36 -6.37 -5.26
CA CYS A 25 10.45 -6.15 -6.37
C CYS A 25 9.34 -5.17 -5.96
N PRO A 26 8.60 -4.58 -6.91
CA PRO A 26 7.41 -3.78 -6.62
C PRO A 26 6.29 -4.60 -5.95
N PRO A 27 5.21 -3.96 -5.47
CA PRO A 27 4.01 -4.66 -5.01
C PRO A 27 3.46 -5.64 -6.06
N TYR A 28 2.93 -6.77 -5.59
CA TYR A 28 2.52 -7.90 -6.45
C TYR A 28 1.47 -7.54 -7.51
N ASP A 29 0.61 -6.57 -7.23
CA ASP A 29 -0.52 -6.13 -8.05
C ASP A 29 -0.15 -5.22 -9.23
N VAL A 30 1.08 -4.71 -9.23
CA VAL A 30 1.62 -3.91 -10.35
C VAL A 30 2.61 -4.68 -11.23
N ILE A 31 2.88 -5.94 -10.90
CA ILE A 31 3.85 -6.78 -11.62
C ILE A 31 3.16 -7.54 -12.76
N SER A 32 3.57 -7.28 -14.01
CA SER A 32 3.15 -8.07 -15.16
C SER A 32 3.84 -9.45 -15.20
N GLU A 33 3.29 -10.41 -15.95
CA GLU A 33 3.92 -11.74 -16.15
C GLU A 33 5.35 -11.64 -16.69
N GLN A 34 5.61 -10.71 -17.61
CA GLN A 34 6.94 -10.49 -18.14
C GLN A 34 7.89 -9.93 -17.08
N ALA A 35 7.45 -8.99 -16.26
CA ALA A 35 8.22 -8.44 -15.16
C ALA A 35 8.49 -9.51 -14.08
N GLN A 36 7.50 -10.36 -13.78
CA GLN A 36 7.66 -11.50 -12.87
C GLN A 36 8.83 -12.40 -13.30
N ALA A 37 8.85 -12.79 -14.58
CA ALA A 37 9.95 -13.62 -15.12
C ALA A 37 11.32 -12.93 -14.99
N THR A 38 11.37 -11.62 -15.20
CA THR A 38 12.59 -10.80 -15.04
C THR A 38 13.09 -10.83 -13.59
N TYR A 39 12.20 -10.62 -12.60
CA TYR A 39 12.58 -10.67 -11.18
C TYR A 39 13.02 -12.06 -10.75
N TYR A 40 12.37 -13.13 -11.27
CA TYR A 40 12.79 -14.50 -11.03
C TYR A 40 14.20 -14.82 -11.56
N ALA A 41 14.56 -14.27 -12.72
CA ALA A 41 15.88 -14.45 -13.32
C ALA A 41 16.97 -13.58 -12.67
N ARG A 42 16.59 -12.43 -12.08
CA ARG A 42 17.52 -11.45 -11.52
C ARG A 42 18.36 -12.02 -10.37
N ASN A 43 17.72 -12.69 -9.42
CA ASN A 43 18.39 -13.25 -8.26
C ASN A 43 17.60 -14.44 -7.68
N PRO A 44 18.25 -15.55 -7.28
CA PRO A 44 17.57 -16.69 -6.67
C PRO A 44 16.89 -16.35 -5.33
N TYR A 45 17.28 -15.25 -4.69
CA TYR A 45 16.72 -14.78 -3.43
C TYR A 45 15.75 -13.60 -3.60
N ASN A 46 15.35 -13.26 -4.84
CA ASN A 46 14.39 -12.18 -5.04
C ASN A 46 13.05 -12.52 -4.37
N ILE A 47 12.49 -11.53 -3.62
CA ILE A 47 11.27 -11.67 -2.82
C ILE A 47 10.04 -12.04 -3.67
N ILE A 48 10.09 -11.83 -4.99
CA ILE A 48 9.04 -12.24 -5.94
C ILE A 48 8.63 -13.70 -5.75
N ARG A 49 9.58 -14.57 -5.36
CA ARG A 49 9.34 -16.01 -5.14
C ARG A 49 8.38 -16.29 -3.99
N LEU A 50 8.27 -15.35 -3.07
CA LEU A 50 7.34 -15.41 -1.95
C LEU A 50 6.06 -14.63 -2.26
N GLU A 51 6.19 -13.39 -2.78
CA GLU A 51 5.06 -12.47 -2.98
C GLU A 51 4.17 -12.85 -4.18
N LEU A 52 4.80 -13.27 -5.26
CA LEU A 52 4.12 -13.61 -6.51
C LEU A 52 4.79 -14.81 -7.16
N GLY A 53 4.58 -16.01 -6.60
CA GLY A 53 5.08 -17.27 -7.15
C GLY A 53 4.53 -17.54 -8.54
N MET A 54 5.34 -18.10 -9.42
CA MET A 54 4.90 -18.53 -10.76
C MET A 54 3.90 -19.69 -10.65
N ASP A 55 2.86 -19.64 -11.47
CA ASP A 55 1.98 -20.80 -11.68
C ASP A 55 2.67 -21.81 -12.60
N ASP A 56 2.43 -23.08 -12.38
CA ASP A 56 2.88 -24.17 -13.25
C ASP A 56 1.64 -24.91 -13.78
N LYS A 57 1.69 -25.35 -15.03
CA LYS A 57 0.62 -26.13 -15.66
C LYS A 57 0.33 -27.46 -14.93
N ASP A 58 1.32 -27.97 -14.19
CA ASP A 58 1.24 -29.20 -13.41
C ASP A 58 0.90 -28.92 -11.92
N ASP A 59 0.44 -27.72 -11.59
CA ASP A 59 0.05 -27.34 -10.22
C ASP A 59 -1.13 -28.17 -9.71
N THR A 60 -0.98 -28.63 -8.48
CA THR A 60 -1.98 -29.41 -7.74
C THR A 60 -2.31 -28.73 -6.40
N SER A 61 -3.26 -29.30 -5.65
CA SER A 61 -3.55 -28.80 -4.30
C SER A 61 -2.36 -28.93 -3.33
N LEU A 62 -1.44 -29.86 -3.56
CA LEU A 62 -0.27 -30.11 -2.73
C LEU A 62 1.00 -29.46 -3.23
N ASN A 63 1.10 -29.18 -4.53
CA ASN A 63 2.23 -28.49 -5.15
C ASN A 63 1.71 -27.37 -6.02
N ASN A 64 1.80 -26.16 -5.57
CA ASN A 64 1.36 -24.95 -6.26
C ASN A 64 2.21 -23.75 -5.82
N ARG A 65 1.98 -22.59 -6.40
CA ARG A 65 2.78 -21.41 -6.10
C ARG A 65 2.80 -21.04 -4.61
N TYR A 66 1.75 -21.29 -3.85
CA TYR A 66 1.67 -20.96 -2.42
C TYR A 66 2.48 -21.96 -1.57
N THR A 67 2.38 -23.26 -1.85
CA THR A 67 3.18 -24.28 -1.15
C THR A 67 4.67 -24.15 -1.49
N ARG A 68 4.99 -23.77 -2.73
CA ARG A 68 6.37 -23.45 -3.13
C ARG A 68 6.90 -22.20 -2.42
N ALA A 69 6.10 -21.16 -2.26
CA ALA A 69 6.47 -19.97 -1.49
C ALA A 69 6.76 -20.32 -0.03
N ALA A 70 5.91 -21.13 0.61
CA ALA A 70 6.10 -21.59 1.98
C ALA A 70 7.40 -22.41 2.15
N ALA A 71 7.67 -23.36 1.23
CA ALA A 71 8.89 -24.14 1.23
C ALA A 71 10.15 -23.27 1.04
N THR A 72 10.07 -22.29 0.13
CA THR A 72 11.13 -21.30 -0.11
C THR A 72 11.39 -20.47 1.14
N PHE A 73 10.34 -19.95 1.77
CA PHE A 73 10.45 -19.16 3.01
C PHE A 73 11.10 -19.97 4.14
N ALA A 74 10.65 -21.21 4.35
CA ALA A 74 11.25 -22.10 5.35
C ALA A 74 12.74 -22.39 5.06
N THR A 75 13.08 -22.65 3.80
CA THR A 75 14.45 -22.89 3.36
C THR A 75 15.33 -21.65 3.56
N TRP A 76 14.83 -20.46 3.24
CA TRP A 76 15.58 -19.23 3.42
C TRP A 76 15.82 -18.92 4.89
N ARG A 77 14.89 -19.25 5.78
CA ARG A 77 15.09 -19.12 7.22
C ARG A 77 16.11 -20.13 7.75
N LEU A 78 16.01 -21.39 7.31
CA LEU A 78 16.94 -22.44 7.73
C LEU A 78 18.38 -22.13 7.32
N ASN A 79 18.58 -21.57 6.14
CA ASN A 79 19.90 -21.23 5.61
C ASN A 79 20.37 -19.82 5.96
N SER A 80 19.74 -19.16 6.92
CA SER A 80 20.07 -17.80 7.38
C SER A 80 20.07 -16.73 6.26
N ILE A 81 19.38 -16.97 5.15
CA ILE A 81 19.11 -15.99 4.10
C ILE A 81 18.15 -14.92 4.64
N LEU A 82 17.14 -15.39 5.38
CA LEU A 82 16.25 -14.56 6.17
C LEU A 82 16.51 -14.78 7.65
N GLN A 83 16.68 -13.69 8.39
CA GLN A 83 16.93 -13.71 9.82
C GLN A 83 15.86 -12.90 10.57
N GLN A 84 15.39 -13.44 11.69
CA GLN A 84 14.45 -12.77 12.56
C GLN A 84 15.21 -11.96 13.61
N GLU A 85 14.73 -10.74 13.88
CA GLU A 85 15.25 -9.92 14.97
C GLU A 85 15.09 -10.61 16.32
N THR A 86 16.11 -10.52 17.14
CA THR A 86 16.08 -11.07 18.51
C THR A 86 15.28 -10.21 19.48
N THR A 87 15.24 -8.90 19.24
CA THR A 87 14.56 -7.90 20.06
C THR A 87 13.46 -7.22 19.27
N PRO A 88 12.25 -7.08 19.82
CA PRO A 88 11.19 -6.30 19.15
C PRO A 88 11.63 -4.84 18.94
N CYS A 89 11.38 -4.32 17.73
CA CYS A 89 11.72 -2.95 17.36
C CYS A 89 10.66 -2.38 16.43
N TYR A 90 10.64 -1.06 16.26
CA TYR A 90 10.02 -0.43 15.10
C TYR A 90 11.09 -0.23 14.03
N TYR A 91 10.63 -0.07 12.77
CA TYR A 91 11.53 0.34 11.70
C TYR A 91 11.05 1.69 11.17
N LEU A 92 11.97 2.66 11.14
CA LEU A 92 11.79 3.84 10.35
C LEU A 92 12.22 3.52 8.92
N TYR A 93 11.30 3.63 7.99
CA TYR A 93 11.55 3.42 6.57
C TYR A 93 11.34 4.72 5.80
N GLN A 94 12.33 5.10 5.03
CA GLN A 94 12.28 6.27 4.16
C GLN A 94 12.46 5.84 2.71
N GLN A 95 11.62 6.42 1.85
CA GLN A 95 11.71 6.29 0.39
C GLN A 95 11.88 7.69 -0.20
N GLN A 96 13.00 7.91 -0.88
CA GLN A 96 13.27 9.15 -1.59
C GLN A 96 13.11 8.91 -3.08
N PHE A 97 12.28 9.71 -3.73
CA PHE A 97 11.90 9.56 -5.12
C PHE A 97 11.70 10.92 -5.80
N ALA A 98 11.82 10.94 -7.13
CA ALA A 98 11.57 12.12 -7.95
C ALA A 98 10.15 12.10 -8.52
N HIS A 99 9.46 13.24 -8.47
CA HIS A 99 8.20 13.46 -9.16
C HIS A 99 8.14 14.92 -9.64
N ASP A 100 7.80 15.15 -10.91
CA ASP A 100 7.74 16.47 -11.54
C ASP A 100 9.00 17.33 -11.27
N SER A 101 10.19 16.73 -11.47
CA SER A 101 11.50 17.38 -11.26
C SER A 101 11.78 17.82 -9.82
N LYS A 102 10.99 17.38 -8.85
CA LYS A 102 11.20 17.60 -7.42
C LYS A 102 11.54 16.29 -6.72
N MET A 103 12.37 16.40 -5.68
CA MET A 103 12.69 15.26 -4.82
C MET A 103 11.77 15.26 -3.62
N TYR A 104 11.20 14.10 -3.34
CA TYR A 104 10.33 13.84 -2.19
C TYR A 104 10.94 12.77 -1.31
N THR A 105 10.72 12.85 -0.01
CA THR A 105 11.08 11.79 0.94
C THR A 105 9.85 11.44 1.75
N ARG A 106 9.33 10.24 1.55
CA ARG A 106 8.22 9.69 2.33
C ARG A 106 8.78 8.89 3.49
N THR A 107 8.29 9.19 4.69
CA THR A 107 8.72 8.54 5.93
C THR A 107 7.58 7.70 6.49
N SER A 108 7.84 6.42 6.79
CA SER A 108 6.89 5.51 7.39
C SER A 108 7.48 4.76 8.59
N LEU A 109 6.63 4.46 9.56
CA LEU A 109 6.95 3.61 10.69
C LEU A 109 6.39 2.21 10.43
N LEU A 110 7.25 1.20 10.27
CA LEU A 110 6.81 -0.18 10.17
C LEU A 110 6.55 -0.74 11.57
N ALA A 111 5.35 -1.26 11.75
CA ALA A 111 4.86 -1.78 13.03
C ALA A 111 3.95 -2.99 12.81
N ARG A 112 3.75 -3.80 13.84
CA ARG A 112 2.60 -4.69 13.90
C ARG A 112 1.44 -3.96 14.55
N VAL A 113 0.29 -3.96 13.90
CA VAL A 113 -0.92 -3.29 14.35
C VAL A 113 -1.98 -4.32 14.65
N ARG A 114 -2.66 -4.19 15.78
CA ARG A 114 -3.76 -5.07 16.14
C ARG A 114 -4.88 -5.02 15.11
N LEU A 115 -5.35 -6.18 14.73
CA LEU A 115 -6.50 -6.32 13.84
C LEU A 115 -7.79 -5.96 14.59
N GLU A 116 -8.49 -4.97 14.08
CA GLU A 116 -9.75 -4.47 14.63
C GLU A 116 -10.87 -4.64 13.60
N PRO A 117 -12.05 -5.13 14.01
CA PRO A 117 -13.21 -5.14 13.13
C PRO A 117 -13.57 -3.72 12.66
N TRP A 118 -14.05 -3.57 11.43
CA TRP A 118 -14.44 -2.26 10.89
C TRP A 118 -15.42 -1.48 11.77
N ALA A 119 -16.32 -2.19 12.43
CA ALA A 119 -17.32 -1.60 13.32
C ALA A 119 -16.73 -0.87 14.55
N THR A 120 -15.45 -1.09 14.89
CA THR A 120 -14.78 -0.37 16.00
C THR A 120 -14.33 1.03 15.60
N HIS A 121 -14.29 1.34 14.32
CA HIS A 121 -13.81 2.62 13.76
C HIS A 121 -12.40 3.00 14.22
N ILE A 122 -11.56 2.02 14.59
CA ILE A 122 -10.15 2.23 14.96
C ILE A 122 -9.27 2.22 13.71
N VAL A 123 -9.50 1.25 12.83
CA VAL A 123 -8.89 1.18 11.50
C VAL A 123 -10.00 1.40 10.47
N LEU A 124 -9.82 2.38 9.60
CA LEU A 124 -10.85 2.85 8.67
C LEU A 124 -10.45 2.53 7.22
N PRO A 125 -11.32 1.87 6.47
CA PRO A 125 -11.14 1.67 5.03
C PRO A 125 -11.70 2.88 4.26
N HIS A 126 -11.28 3.04 3.00
CA HIS A 126 -11.87 3.99 2.06
C HIS A 126 -12.40 3.35 0.77
N GLU A 127 -12.26 2.01 0.64
CA GLU A 127 -12.75 1.28 -0.51
C GLU A 127 -13.33 -0.09 -0.13
N HIS A 128 -14.13 -0.64 -1.03
CA HIS A 128 -14.62 -2.01 -0.94
C HIS A 128 -13.66 -2.98 -1.62
N THR A 129 -13.47 -4.14 -1.03
CA THR A 129 -12.56 -5.16 -1.55
C THR A 129 -13.25 -6.12 -2.51
N LEU A 130 -12.48 -6.66 -3.46
CA LEU A 130 -12.91 -7.67 -4.41
C LEU A 130 -12.61 -9.08 -3.89
N ALA A 131 -13.46 -10.06 -4.24
CA ALA A 131 -13.34 -11.44 -3.74
C ALA A 131 -12.07 -12.17 -4.24
N LYS A 132 -11.74 -12.05 -5.54
CA LYS A 132 -10.63 -12.77 -6.16
C LYS A 132 -9.25 -12.43 -5.59
N PRO A 133 -8.85 -11.15 -5.44
CA PRO A 133 -7.58 -10.79 -4.81
C PRO A 133 -7.50 -11.23 -3.34
N LYS A 134 -8.61 -11.24 -2.60
CA LYS A 134 -8.65 -11.73 -1.21
C LYS A 134 -8.36 -13.22 -1.12
N ASP A 135 -8.94 -14.04 -1.99
CA ASP A 135 -8.72 -15.49 -2.00
C ASP A 135 -7.24 -15.82 -2.29
N ASP A 136 -6.62 -15.13 -3.24
CA ASP A 136 -5.21 -15.26 -3.55
C ASP A 136 -4.32 -14.96 -2.34
N ARG A 137 -4.49 -13.80 -1.74
CA ARG A 137 -3.70 -13.39 -0.56
C ARG A 137 -3.95 -14.28 0.65
N LEU A 138 -5.18 -14.78 0.85
CA LEU A 138 -5.51 -15.68 1.95
C LEU A 138 -4.82 -17.05 1.78
N LYS A 139 -4.76 -17.59 0.56
CA LYS A 139 -4.01 -18.82 0.27
C LYS A 139 -2.52 -18.66 0.58
N LEU A 140 -1.93 -17.55 0.17
CA LEU A 140 -0.53 -17.25 0.46
C LEU A 140 -0.30 -17.09 1.97
N PHE A 141 -1.18 -16.37 2.65
CA PHE A 141 -1.07 -16.15 4.09
C PHE A 141 -1.18 -17.46 4.89
N ARG A 142 -2.14 -18.34 4.53
CA ARG A 142 -2.26 -19.69 5.12
C ARG A 142 -1.03 -20.55 4.91
N ALA A 143 -0.40 -20.45 3.74
CA ALA A 143 0.78 -21.24 3.41
C ALA A 143 2.03 -20.75 4.14
N CYS A 144 2.29 -19.44 4.15
CA CYS A 144 3.51 -18.85 4.70
C CYS A 144 3.39 -18.49 6.20
N VAL A 145 2.16 -18.34 6.72
CA VAL A 145 1.88 -17.91 8.11
C VAL A 145 2.68 -16.64 8.49
N THR A 146 2.79 -15.71 7.56
CA THR A 146 3.58 -14.48 7.75
C THR A 146 3.04 -13.35 6.88
N ASN A 147 3.23 -12.11 7.34
CA ASN A 147 2.99 -10.91 6.53
C ASN A 147 4.24 -10.65 5.66
N LEU A 148 4.11 -10.79 4.35
CA LEU A 148 5.21 -10.59 3.41
C LEU A 148 5.37 -9.12 3.00
N SER A 149 4.25 -8.38 2.89
CA SER A 149 4.26 -6.95 2.57
C SER A 149 3.39 -6.14 3.53
N PRO A 150 3.79 -4.89 3.87
CA PRO A 150 3.04 -4.05 4.78
C PRO A 150 1.78 -3.48 4.13
N ILE A 151 0.76 -3.21 4.94
CA ILE A 151 -0.39 -2.39 4.59
C ILE A 151 0.02 -0.93 4.78
N MET A 152 -0.25 -0.07 3.81
CA MET A 152 -0.02 1.36 3.94
C MET A 152 -1.20 2.01 4.66
N SER A 153 -0.94 2.65 5.79
CA SER A 153 -1.95 3.32 6.60
C SER A 153 -1.50 4.71 7.00
N LEU A 154 -2.46 5.64 7.03
CA LEU A 154 -2.23 7.02 7.41
C LEU A 154 -2.66 7.25 8.86
N TYR A 155 -2.01 8.20 9.52
CA TYR A 155 -2.40 8.73 10.83
C TYR A 155 -2.25 10.25 10.84
N GLU A 156 -2.90 10.91 11.79
CA GLU A 156 -2.81 12.36 11.97
C GLU A 156 -1.79 12.71 13.07
N ASP A 157 -0.83 13.59 12.74
CA ASP A 157 0.12 14.19 13.67
C ASP A 157 0.20 15.73 13.50
N PRO A 158 -0.90 16.47 13.71
CA PRO A 158 -0.96 17.91 13.43
C PRO A 158 0.04 18.75 14.24
N GLN A 159 0.61 18.19 15.30
CA GLN A 159 1.60 18.85 16.14
C GLN A 159 3.03 18.38 15.86
N GLY A 160 3.21 17.42 14.93
CA GLY A 160 4.50 16.85 14.58
C GLY A 160 5.22 16.15 15.73
N ARG A 161 4.46 15.59 16.69
CA ARG A 161 5.06 14.94 17.89
C ARG A 161 5.83 13.69 17.53
N LEU A 162 5.21 12.80 16.74
CA LEU A 162 5.87 11.57 16.32
C LEU A 162 6.97 11.88 15.30
N ARG A 163 6.75 12.83 14.39
CA ARG A 163 7.78 13.29 13.44
C ARG A 163 9.03 13.77 14.17
N LYS A 164 8.89 14.57 15.25
CA LYS A 164 10.03 15.02 16.07
C LYS A 164 10.72 13.86 16.80
N LEU A 165 9.94 12.89 17.28
CA LEU A 165 10.46 11.71 17.96
C LEU A 165 11.29 10.84 17.01
N LEU A 166 10.89 10.75 15.75
CA LEU A 166 11.52 9.92 14.71
C LEU A 166 12.69 10.62 14.01
N SER A 167 12.78 11.96 14.07
CA SER A 167 13.77 12.72 13.31
C SER A 167 15.23 12.32 13.57
N PRO A 168 15.68 11.95 14.79
CA PRO A 168 17.06 11.51 15.00
C PRO A 168 17.43 10.23 14.23
N TYR A 169 16.46 9.39 13.92
CA TYR A 169 16.66 8.13 13.20
C TYR A 169 16.63 8.32 11.67
N ALA A 170 16.12 9.46 11.20
CA ALA A 170 16.01 9.75 9.78
C ALA A 170 17.36 10.02 9.09
N GLU A 171 18.36 10.44 9.86
CA GLU A 171 19.68 10.81 9.36
C GLU A 171 20.65 9.62 9.24
N THR A 172 20.36 8.52 9.92
CA THR A 172 21.22 7.33 9.97
C THR A 172 20.47 6.11 9.50
N ALA A 173 20.96 5.44 8.48
CA ALA A 173 20.36 4.22 7.96
C ALA A 173 21.26 3.00 8.25
N GLU A 174 20.68 1.92 8.79
CA GLU A 174 21.35 0.63 8.90
C GLU A 174 21.39 -0.10 7.56
N VAL A 175 20.35 0.11 6.74
CA VAL A 175 20.25 -0.43 5.39
C VAL A 175 19.91 0.70 4.45
N GLN A 176 20.64 0.79 3.34
CA GLN A 176 20.38 1.73 2.27
C GLN A 176 20.54 1.03 0.94
N ILE A 177 19.55 1.18 0.06
CA ILE A 177 19.55 0.62 -1.29
C ILE A 177 18.98 1.63 -2.27
N THR A 178 19.39 1.54 -3.52
CA THR A 178 18.75 2.23 -4.64
C THR A 178 18.14 1.18 -5.53
N ASP A 179 16.88 1.34 -5.87
CA ASP A 179 16.14 0.42 -6.73
C ASP A 179 16.35 0.72 -8.23
N GLU A 180 15.68 -0.01 -9.10
CA GLU A 180 15.76 0.15 -10.55
C GLU A 180 15.12 1.43 -11.08
N MET A 181 14.28 2.09 -10.28
CA MET A 181 13.66 3.38 -10.59
C MET A 181 14.53 4.56 -10.10
N ASN A 182 15.74 4.29 -9.58
CA ASN A 182 16.61 5.23 -8.90
C ASN A 182 15.98 5.85 -7.64
N GLU A 183 15.06 5.14 -7.01
CA GLU A 183 14.53 5.53 -5.72
C GLU A 183 15.43 5.03 -4.60
N LEU A 184 15.69 5.90 -3.62
CA LEU A 184 16.56 5.58 -2.50
C LEU A 184 15.73 5.14 -1.30
N HIS A 185 16.00 3.93 -0.82
CA HIS A 185 15.34 3.33 0.33
C HIS A 185 16.29 3.26 1.51
N ARG A 186 15.84 3.72 2.66
CA ARG A 186 16.59 3.67 3.92
C ARG A 186 15.77 2.99 5.00
N LEU A 187 16.41 2.17 5.81
CA LEU A 187 15.78 1.50 6.95
C LEU A 187 16.65 1.67 8.20
N HIS A 188 16.00 2.02 9.30
CA HIS A 188 16.63 2.14 10.61
C HIS A 188 15.77 1.46 11.69
N ARG A 189 16.38 0.73 12.62
CA ARG A 189 15.66 0.10 13.75
C ARG A 189 15.59 1.05 14.95
N ILE A 190 14.44 1.08 15.59
CA ILE A 190 14.20 1.79 16.84
C ILE A 190 14.03 0.75 17.93
N VAL A 191 15.09 0.54 18.72
CA VAL A 191 15.18 -0.50 19.74
C VAL A 191 15.15 0.07 21.17
N ASP A 192 15.29 1.38 21.35
CA ASP A 192 15.26 2.04 22.64
C ASP A 192 13.89 1.91 23.30
N GLU A 193 13.83 1.31 24.48
CA GLU A 193 12.58 1.03 25.19
C GLU A 193 11.76 2.29 25.52
N LYS A 194 12.43 3.43 25.79
CA LYS A 194 11.74 4.69 26.07
C LYS A 194 11.08 5.23 24.80
N GLN A 195 11.79 5.15 23.67
CA GLN A 195 11.25 5.57 22.38
C GLN A 195 10.08 4.66 21.97
N ILE A 196 10.21 3.35 22.15
CA ILE A 196 9.13 2.38 21.91
C ILE A 196 7.90 2.75 22.74
N ALA A 197 8.05 3.02 24.03
CA ALA A 197 6.93 3.41 24.90
C ALA A 197 6.27 4.73 24.46
N LEU A 198 7.06 5.72 24.01
CA LEU A 198 6.55 6.99 23.52
C LEU A 198 5.76 6.81 22.21
N ILE A 199 6.25 5.96 21.30
CA ILE A 199 5.55 5.62 20.04
C ILE A 199 4.23 4.91 20.35
N GLN A 200 4.22 3.90 21.22
CA GLN A 200 3.01 3.21 21.63
C GLN A 200 1.97 4.17 22.21
N ASN A 201 2.40 5.04 23.14
CA ASN A 201 1.53 6.04 23.77
C ASN A 201 0.96 7.04 22.76
N PHE A 202 1.73 7.41 21.73
CA PHE A 202 1.25 8.29 20.68
C PHE A 202 0.03 7.70 19.96
N PHE A 203 0.03 6.40 19.63
CA PHE A 203 -1.03 5.77 18.87
C PHE A 203 -2.28 5.38 19.69
N ILE A 204 -2.20 5.37 21.02
CA ILE A 204 -3.35 4.99 21.88
C ILE A 204 -4.62 5.81 21.53
N GLU A 205 -4.48 7.09 21.17
CA GLU A 205 -5.61 7.98 20.89
C GLU A 205 -5.84 8.21 19.37
N ARG A 206 -5.21 7.41 18.50
CA ARG A 206 -5.25 7.63 17.07
C ARG A 206 -6.11 6.60 16.35
N GLN A 207 -6.75 7.06 15.29
CA GLN A 207 -7.33 6.22 14.24
C GLN A 207 -6.29 6.01 13.15
N LEU A 208 -6.44 4.93 12.42
CA LEU A 208 -5.62 4.61 11.26
C LEU A 208 -6.52 4.53 10.01
N TYR A 209 -6.09 5.15 8.93
CA TYR A 209 -6.80 5.17 7.66
C TYR A 209 -6.01 4.33 6.66
N ILE A 210 -6.55 3.20 6.20
CA ILE A 210 -5.86 2.39 5.20
C ILE A 210 -5.80 3.17 3.89
N ALA A 211 -4.59 3.44 3.40
CA ALA A 211 -4.37 4.08 2.11
C ALA A 211 -4.21 3.06 0.99
N ASP A 212 -3.56 1.91 1.29
CA ASP A 212 -3.41 0.78 0.37
C ASP A 212 -3.35 -0.53 1.14
N GLY A 213 -3.86 -1.61 0.53
CA GLY A 213 -3.82 -2.97 1.10
C GLY A 213 -5.07 -3.40 1.83
N HIS A 214 -6.26 -2.88 1.50
CA HIS A 214 -7.54 -3.29 2.06
C HIS A 214 -7.76 -4.81 1.95
N HIS A 215 -7.41 -5.42 0.80
CA HIS A 215 -7.46 -6.87 0.62
C HIS A 215 -6.56 -7.61 1.62
N ARG A 216 -5.35 -7.10 1.92
CA ARG A 216 -4.43 -7.68 2.90
C ARG A 216 -4.98 -7.59 4.32
N TYR A 217 -5.62 -6.47 4.67
CA TYR A 217 -6.25 -6.29 5.98
C TYR A 217 -7.42 -7.26 6.20
N GLU A 218 -8.36 -7.34 5.26
CA GLU A 218 -9.48 -8.29 5.34
C GLU A 218 -9.00 -9.74 5.32
N THR A 219 -7.96 -10.04 4.55
CA THR A 219 -7.33 -11.37 4.56
C THR A 219 -6.79 -11.71 5.95
N ALA A 220 -6.12 -10.76 6.61
CA ALA A 220 -5.60 -10.96 7.96
C ALA A 220 -6.73 -11.13 9.00
N LEU A 221 -7.83 -10.37 8.88
CA LEU A 221 -9.02 -10.57 9.70
C LEU A 221 -9.60 -11.97 9.50
N ASN A 222 -9.79 -12.41 8.27
CA ASN A 222 -10.32 -13.73 7.96
C ASN A 222 -9.42 -14.85 8.51
N TYR A 223 -8.10 -14.72 8.33
CA TYR A 223 -7.14 -15.67 8.87
C TYR A 223 -7.19 -15.73 10.40
N ARG A 224 -7.31 -14.61 11.09
CA ARG A 224 -7.48 -14.56 12.54
C ARG A 224 -8.71 -15.32 12.99
N GLU A 225 -9.85 -15.13 12.31
CA GLU A 225 -11.09 -15.85 12.63
C GLU A 225 -10.95 -17.37 12.41
N GLU A 226 -10.23 -17.81 11.38
CA GLU A 226 -9.93 -19.22 11.15
C GLU A 226 -9.08 -19.80 12.29
N VAL A 227 -8.02 -19.11 12.68
CA VAL A 227 -7.14 -19.54 13.78
C VAL A 227 -7.94 -19.59 15.10
N LEU A 228 -8.78 -18.58 15.35
CA LEU A 228 -9.67 -18.56 16.52
C LEU A 228 -10.65 -19.74 16.52
N ALA A 229 -11.22 -20.06 15.39
CA ALA A 229 -12.13 -21.21 15.25
C ALA A 229 -11.42 -22.55 15.53
N MET A 230 -10.17 -22.71 15.09
CA MET A 230 -9.36 -23.91 15.33
C MET A 230 -8.95 -24.07 16.79
N HIS A 231 -8.50 -23.00 17.42
CA HIS A 231 -7.93 -23.03 18.78
C HIS A 231 -8.91 -22.63 19.89
N ARG A 232 -10.12 -22.18 19.52
CA ARG A 232 -11.18 -21.68 20.42
C ARG A 232 -10.81 -20.47 21.28
N LYS A 233 -9.55 -20.12 21.37
CA LYS A 233 -9.02 -18.97 22.10
C LYS A 233 -7.68 -18.56 21.50
N LEU A 234 -7.46 -17.27 21.36
CA LEU A 234 -6.15 -16.67 21.05
C LEU A 234 -5.66 -15.90 22.26
N ASP A 235 -4.37 -16.02 22.58
CA ASP A 235 -3.74 -15.10 23.54
C ASP A 235 -3.76 -13.68 22.93
N PRO A 236 -4.02 -12.64 23.72
CA PRO A 236 -3.97 -11.26 23.23
C PRO A 236 -2.66 -10.88 22.51
N LYS A 237 -1.55 -11.59 22.80
CA LYS A 237 -0.24 -11.34 22.17
C LYS A 237 0.06 -12.22 20.96
N ASP A 238 -0.83 -13.16 20.62
CA ASP A 238 -0.64 -14.04 19.46
C ASP A 238 -0.45 -13.24 18.17
N ALA A 239 0.48 -13.69 17.33
CA ALA A 239 0.82 -13.01 16.09
C ALA A 239 -0.39 -12.89 15.14
N ALA A 240 -1.32 -13.85 15.18
CA ALA A 240 -2.55 -13.82 14.39
C ALA A 240 -3.48 -12.64 14.72
N ASN A 241 -3.30 -11.97 15.86
CA ASN A 241 -4.04 -10.76 16.20
C ASN A 241 -3.48 -9.48 15.59
N PHE A 242 -2.39 -9.57 14.85
CA PHE A 242 -1.67 -8.41 14.32
C PHE A 242 -1.41 -8.53 12.83
N VAL A 243 -1.27 -7.37 12.19
CA VAL A 243 -0.87 -7.26 10.79
C VAL A 243 0.27 -6.26 10.65
N LEU A 244 1.15 -6.47 9.68
CA LEU A 244 2.25 -5.56 9.38
C LEU A 244 1.71 -4.32 8.66
N MET A 245 2.00 -3.13 9.20
CA MET A 245 1.64 -1.85 8.58
C MET A 245 2.85 -0.94 8.44
N ALA A 246 2.81 -0.13 7.37
CA ALA A 246 3.63 1.06 7.18
C ALA A 246 2.75 2.27 7.50
N LEU A 247 3.04 2.92 8.63
CA LEU A 247 2.27 4.04 9.17
C LEU A 247 2.91 5.35 8.73
N ILE A 248 2.16 6.21 8.06
CA ILE A 248 2.61 7.47 7.46
C ILE A 248 1.76 8.62 8.00
N ASP A 249 2.42 9.71 8.37
CA ASP A 249 1.70 10.95 8.71
C ASP A 249 0.97 11.47 7.47
N ILE A 250 -0.32 11.78 7.59
CA ILE A 250 -1.13 12.30 6.47
C ILE A 250 -0.54 13.60 5.91
N ASP A 251 0.17 14.36 6.74
CA ASP A 251 0.86 15.61 6.39
C ASP A 251 2.35 15.38 6.05
N ASP A 252 2.80 14.13 5.79
CA ASP A 252 4.18 13.87 5.38
C ASP A 252 4.46 14.54 4.02
N PRO A 253 5.55 15.32 3.90
CA PRO A 253 5.88 16.04 2.67
C PRO A 253 6.11 15.13 1.44
N GLY A 254 6.42 13.85 1.67
CA GLY A 254 6.55 12.84 0.61
C GLY A 254 5.27 12.07 0.34
N MET A 255 4.14 12.45 0.98
CA MET A 255 2.85 11.85 0.70
C MET A 255 2.21 12.55 -0.50
N LEU A 256 2.33 11.97 -1.68
CA LEU A 256 1.70 12.48 -2.89
C LEU A 256 0.41 11.72 -3.18
N VAL A 257 -0.68 12.45 -3.36
CA VAL A 257 -1.95 11.91 -3.83
C VAL A 257 -2.07 12.24 -5.30
N LEU A 258 -1.88 11.23 -6.13
CA LEU A 258 -1.94 11.37 -7.59
C LEU A 258 -3.35 11.08 -8.10
N PRO A 259 -3.79 11.75 -9.19
CA PRO A 259 -5.08 11.47 -9.80
C PRO A 259 -5.11 10.04 -10.36
N THR A 260 -6.21 9.33 -10.15
CA THR A 260 -6.43 8.02 -10.74
C THR A 260 -7.29 8.16 -12.00
N HIS A 261 -6.67 8.02 -13.16
CA HIS A 261 -7.39 8.04 -14.42
C HIS A 261 -8.21 6.76 -14.61
N ARG A 262 -9.40 6.91 -15.20
CA ARG A 262 -10.31 5.80 -15.51
C ARG A 262 -10.50 5.70 -17.01
N LEU A 263 -10.20 4.53 -17.58
CA LEU A 263 -10.53 4.23 -18.96
C LEU A 263 -11.87 3.52 -19.01
N LEU A 264 -12.86 4.14 -19.66
CA LEU A 264 -14.15 3.53 -19.93
C LEU A 264 -14.12 2.87 -21.30
N PHE A 265 -14.41 1.57 -21.34
CA PHE A 265 -14.44 0.78 -22.57
C PHE A 265 -15.69 -0.09 -22.60
N GLY A 266 -16.05 -0.58 -23.80
CA GLY A 266 -17.22 -1.45 -23.98
C GLY A 266 -18.56 -0.73 -23.82
N MET A 267 -18.58 0.60 -23.89
CA MET A 267 -19.82 1.37 -23.94
C MET A 267 -20.56 1.08 -25.24
N ASP A 268 -21.86 0.85 -25.14
CA ASP A 268 -22.69 0.78 -26.33
C ASP A 268 -22.88 2.19 -26.97
N GLN A 269 -23.33 2.19 -28.22
CA GLN A 269 -23.45 3.43 -28.96
C GLN A 269 -24.50 4.39 -28.35
N GLU A 270 -25.56 3.87 -27.75
CA GLU A 270 -26.58 4.67 -27.08
C GLU A 270 -26.05 5.37 -25.85
N ALA A 271 -25.31 4.64 -24.99
CA ALA A 271 -24.66 5.20 -23.81
C ALA A 271 -23.61 6.26 -24.21
N PHE A 272 -22.84 6.01 -25.27
CA PHE A 272 -21.84 6.97 -25.75
C PHE A 272 -22.49 8.25 -26.28
N GLN A 273 -23.61 8.16 -27.01
CA GLN A 273 -24.34 9.32 -27.51
C GLN A 273 -24.95 10.21 -26.42
N LYS A 274 -25.08 9.68 -25.18
CA LYS A 274 -25.54 10.46 -24.02
C LYS A 274 -24.41 11.28 -23.39
N LEU A 275 -23.15 11.09 -23.79
CA LEU A 275 -22.04 11.93 -23.35
C LEU A 275 -22.06 13.27 -24.07
N THR A 276 -22.97 14.13 -23.70
CA THR A 276 -23.15 15.49 -24.25
C THR A 276 -23.12 16.51 -23.13
N SER A 277 -22.72 17.73 -23.44
CA SER A 277 -22.71 18.84 -22.46
C SER A 277 -24.06 19.03 -21.79
N GLN A 278 -25.16 18.79 -22.50
CA GLN A 278 -26.53 18.90 -21.97
C GLN A 278 -26.81 17.84 -20.89
N HIS A 279 -26.41 16.59 -21.10
CA HIS A 279 -26.58 15.52 -20.10
C HIS A 279 -25.63 15.71 -18.91
N LEU A 280 -24.39 16.06 -19.18
CA LEU A 280 -23.39 16.31 -18.15
C LEU A 280 -23.79 17.50 -17.26
N ALA A 281 -24.43 18.53 -17.82
CA ALA A 281 -24.90 19.72 -17.09
C ALA A 281 -25.94 19.40 -16.00
N GLN A 282 -26.56 18.22 -16.00
CA GLN A 282 -27.46 17.79 -14.92
C GLN A 282 -26.73 17.71 -13.56
N TYR A 283 -25.45 17.32 -13.58
CA TYR A 283 -24.65 17.08 -12.36
C TYR A 283 -23.40 17.93 -12.28
N PHE A 284 -22.99 18.57 -13.38
CA PHE A 284 -21.75 19.31 -13.48
C PHE A 284 -21.96 20.70 -14.09
N THR A 285 -21.13 21.65 -13.70
CA THR A 285 -20.81 22.79 -14.53
C THR A 285 -19.83 22.31 -15.59
N VAL A 286 -20.15 22.51 -16.86
CA VAL A 286 -19.45 21.93 -18.00
C VAL A 286 -18.73 23.00 -18.78
N TYR A 287 -17.43 22.79 -19.02
CA TYR A 287 -16.62 23.61 -19.93
C TYR A 287 -16.10 22.72 -21.06
N GLU A 288 -16.46 23.04 -22.28
CA GLU A 288 -15.95 22.37 -23.47
C GLU A 288 -14.56 22.93 -23.79
N LEU A 289 -13.60 22.03 -24.04
CA LEU A 289 -12.23 22.40 -24.37
C LEU A 289 -11.93 21.98 -25.81
N GLU A 290 -11.29 22.89 -26.56
CA GLU A 290 -10.93 22.69 -27.94
C GLU A 290 -9.46 23.03 -28.22
N GLY A 291 -8.91 22.47 -29.29
CA GLY A 291 -7.56 22.76 -29.75
C GLY A 291 -6.48 22.60 -28.69
N ALA A 292 -5.64 23.62 -28.51
CA ALA A 292 -4.54 23.58 -27.54
C ALA A 292 -5.00 23.49 -26.08
N GLU A 293 -6.21 23.95 -25.77
CA GLU A 293 -6.77 23.86 -24.41
C GLU A 293 -7.14 22.44 -24.00
N ALA A 294 -7.39 21.56 -24.98
CA ALA A 294 -7.66 20.13 -24.78
C ALA A 294 -6.37 19.29 -24.74
N SER A 295 -5.18 19.91 -24.86
CA SER A 295 -3.91 19.19 -24.66
C SER A 295 -3.80 18.65 -23.25
N TYR A 296 -3.08 17.55 -23.08
CA TYR A 296 -2.94 16.87 -21.77
C TYR A 296 -2.39 17.81 -20.69
N ASP A 297 -1.34 18.56 -21.02
CA ASP A 297 -0.69 19.47 -20.06
C ASP A 297 -1.61 20.63 -19.66
N ALA A 298 -2.25 21.29 -20.63
CA ALA A 298 -3.20 22.36 -20.36
C ALA A 298 -4.42 21.88 -19.54
N LEU A 299 -4.87 20.65 -19.79
CA LEU A 299 -5.93 20.03 -19.04
C LEU A 299 -5.57 19.79 -17.58
N LEU A 300 -4.35 19.30 -17.32
CA LEU A 300 -3.85 19.09 -15.95
C LEU A 300 -3.70 20.42 -15.18
N GLU A 301 -3.19 21.47 -15.83
CA GLU A 301 -3.10 22.81 -15.24
C GLU A 301 -4.48 23.36 -14.85
N LYS A 302 -5.46 23.23 -15.74
CA LYS A 302 -6.83 23.66 -15.47
C LYS A 302 -7.50 22.84 -14.35
N LEU A 303 -7.27 21.53 -14.34
CA LEU A 303 -7.74 20.65 -13.26
C LEU A 303 -7.15 21.02 -11.91
N ALA A 304 -5.85 21.31 -11.86
CA ALA A 304 -5.18 21.73 -10.63
C ALA A 304 -5.79 23.03 -10.08
N LEU A 305 -5.95 24.04 -10.92
CA LEU A 305 -6.55 25.34 -10.57
C LEU A 305 -8.00 25.22 -10.06
N LEU A 306 -8.85 24.45 -10.75
CA LEU A 306 -10.23 24.27 -10.33
C LEU A 306 -10.34 23.38 -9.09
N GLY A 307 -9.46 22.39 -8.97
CA GLY A 307 -9.42 21.45 -7.86
C GLY A 307 -9.15 22.08 -6.51
N GLU A 308 -8.48 23.25 -6.48
CA GLU A 308 -8.26 24.01 -5.24
C GLU A 308 -9.56 24.49 -4.58
N SER A 309 -10.60 24.73 -5.37
CA SER A 309 -11.87 25.31 -4.88
C SER A 309 -13.02 24.30 -4.84
N GLN A 310 -12.99 23.28 -5.68
CA GLN A 310 -14.10 22.32 -5.83
C GLN A 310 -13.69 21.02 -6.51
N PRO A 311 -14.38 19.88 -6.23
CA PRO A 311 -14.13 18.63 -6.93
C PRO A 311 -14.33 18.81 -8.44
N SER A 312 -13.29 18.53 -9.22
CA SER A 312 -13.25 18.72 -10.66
C SER A 312 -12.72 17.47 -11.37
N PHE A 313 -13.22 17.24 -12.57
CA PHE A 313 -12.90 16.08 -13.38
C PHE A 313 -12.68 16.52 -14.83
N ALA A 314 -11.93 15.73 -15.60
CA ALA A 314 -11.91 15.82 -17.05
C ALA A 314 -12.51 14.56 -17.66
N LEU A 315 -13.31 14.72 -18.68
CA LEU A 315 -13.82 13.64 -19.52
C LEU A 315 -13.35 13.87 -20.95
N SER A 316 -12.58 12.94 -21.49
CA SER A 316 -12.08 13.01 -22.86
C SER A 316 -12.59 11.82 -23.68
N THR A 317 -12.99 12.10 -24.89
CA THR A 317 -13.30 11.14 -25.95
C THR A 317 -12.41 11.43 -27.16
N ALA A 318 -12.51 10.62 -28.19
CA ALA A 318 -11.80 10.90 -29.45
C ALA A 318 -12.25 12.20 -30.13
N GLN A 319 -13.46 12.72 -29.83
CA GLN A 319 -14.05 13.88 -30.47
C GLN A 319 -14.06 15.13 -29.62
N GLN A 320 -14.21 14.98 -28.32
CA GLN A 320 -14.46 16.08 -27.39
C GLN A 320 -13.82 15.88 -26.04
N THR A 321 -13.35 16.97 -25.44
CA THR A 321 -12.88 17.02 -24.06
C THR A 321 -13.69 18.03 -23.26
N TRP A 322 -14.13 17.62 -22.07
CA TRP A 322 -14.85 18.46 -21.13
C TRP A 322 -14.08 18.57 -19.82
N LEU A 323 -14.11 19.75 -19.24
CA LEU A 323 -13.72 19.99 -17.86
C LEU A 323 -15.01 20.15 -17.06
N LEU A 324 -15.13 19.38 -15.98
CA LEU A 324 -16.36 19.18 -15.23
C LEU A 324 -16.14 19.54 -13.76
N SER A 325 -17.00 20.38 -13.20
CA SER A 325 -17.03 20.65 -11.75
C SER A 325 -18.41 20.31 -11.21
N LEU A 326 -18.48 19.67 -10.03
CA LEU A 326 -19.76 19.29 -9.44
C LEU A 326 -20.63 20.52 -9.16
N ASN A 327 -21.84 20.54 -9.73
CA ASN A 327 -22.87 21.50 -9.36
C ASN A 327 -23.61 21.03 -8.08
N ASP A 328 -24.59 21.81 -7.61
CA ASP A 328 -25.31 21.47 -6.36
C ASP A 328 -26.08 20.16 -6.45
N THR A 329 -26.64 19.84 -7.62
CA THR A 329 -27.31 18.55 -7.88
C THR A 329 -26.32 17.39 -7.80
N GLY A 330 -25.15 17.53 -8.41
CA GLY A 330 -24.07 16.54 -8.35
C GLY A 330 -23.57 16.34 -6.92
N LYS A 331 -23.35 17.43 -6.18
CA LYS A 331 -22.93 17.36 -4.76
C LYS A 331 -23.97 16.67 -3.87
N SER A 332 -25.27 16.89 -4.12
CA SER A 332 -26.33 16.22 -3.37
C SER A 332 -26.38 14.73 -3.66
N ARG A 333 -26.22 14.36 -4.94
CA ARG A 333 -26.23 12.94 -5.37
C ARG A 333 -25.04 12.13 -4.82
N MET A 334 -23.90 12.77 -4.60
CA MET A 334 -22.73 12.10 -4.00
C MET A 334 -22.89 11.81 -2.50
N ARG A 335 -23.86 12.43 -1.83
CA ARG A 335 -24.12 12.24 -0.39
C ARG A 335 -25.14 11.13 -0.10
N GLU A 336 -25.86 10.68 -1.10
CA GLU A 336 -26.80 9.54 -1.08
C GLU A 336 -26.05 8.19 -1.29
#